data_3e58c53939760f2069ac3cdb2c07f700
#
_entry.id   3e58c53939760f2069ac3cdb2c07f700
#
_cell.length_a   1.000
_cell.length_b   1.000
_cell.length_c   1.000
_cell.angle_alpha   90.00
_cell.angle_beta   90.00
_cell.angle_gamma   90.00
#
_symmetry.space_group_name_H-M   'P 1'
#
loop_
_entity.id
_entity.type
_entity.pdbx_description
1 polymer ?
#
loop_
_entity_poly.entity_id
_entity_poly.type
_entity_poly.pdbx_seq_one_letter_code
_entity_poly.pdbx_strand_id
1 'polypeptide(L)'
;MSFLLILILLIFGIYFSFKINFVHFNPVKTMKSILKKENKEGVSSFKALCLSLANRVGVGSLSGVSLSLYLGGIGSVFWMWISTIICSSTTMLETIVSLKYRKKINDYEYEGGPFYYISLGLKKYKMAILYAVLFLISYAGGFLTIQSN
;
A
#
# COMPACT_ATOMS: atom_id res chain seq x y z
N MET A 1 2.32 -20.08 -12.76
CA MET A 1 2.93 -19.29 -11.66
C MET A 1 2.01 -18.20 -11.12
N SER A 2 1.32 -17.45 -11.95
CA SER A 2 0.43 -16.35 -11.51
C SER A 2 -0.71 -16.78 -10.58
N PHE A 3 -1.30 -17.95 -10.79
CA PHE A 3 -2.41 -18.45 -9.97
C PHE A 3 -1.99 -18.71 -8.51
N LEU A 4 -0.82 -19.30 -8.30
CA LEU A 4 -0.29 -19.58 -6.95
C LEU A 4 -0.01 -18.28 -6.18
N LEU A 5 0.51 -17.26 -6.87
CA LEU A 5 0.77 -15.94 -6.27
C LEU A 5 -0.53 -15.25 -5.85
N ILE A 6 -1.56 -15.29 -6.72
CA ILE A 6 -2.88 -14.72 -6.41
C ILE A 6 -3.50 -15.44 -5.20
N LEU A 7 -3.41 -16.76 -5.16
CA LEU A 7 -3.95 -17.56 -4.07
C LEU A 7 -3.26 -17.25 -2.73
N ILE A 8 -1.94 -17.12 -2.75
CA ILE A 8 -1.16 -16.70 -1.56
C ILE A 8 -1.60 -15.32 -1.08
N LEU A 9 -1.71 -14.33 -1.98
CA LEU A 9 -2.13 -12.97 -1.62
C LEU A 9 -3.54 -12.95 -1.02
N LEU A 10 -4.48 -13.72 -1.58
CA LEU A 10 -5.84 -13.82 -1.06
C LEU A 10 -5.86 -14.47 0.33
N ILE A 11 -5.11 -15.55 0.55
CA ILE A 11 -5.02 -16.19 1.86
C ILE A 11 -4.48 -15.23 2.91
N PHE A 12 -3.38 -14.53 2.61
CA PHE A 12 -2.82 -13.52 3.51
C PHE A 12 -3.78 -12.37 3.76
N GLY A 13 -4.46 -11.88 2.72
CA GLY A 13 -5.46 -10.82 2.84
C GLY A 13 -6.61 -11.21 3.77
N ILE A 14 -7.16 -12.42 3.63
CA ILE A 14 -8.21 -12.95 4.48
C ILE A 14 -7.71 -13.13 5.92
N TYR A 15 -6.54 -13.75 6.11
CA TYR A 15 -5.94 -13.95 7.42
C TYR A 15 -5.76 -12.64 8.19
N PHE A 16 -5.22 -11.62 7.54
CA PHE A 16 -5.01 -10.32 8.17
C PHE A 16 -6.32 -9.54 8.38
N SER A 17 -7.31 -9.73 7.52
CA SER A 17 -8.63 -9.15 7.69
C SER A 17 -9.28 -9.60 9.01
N PHE A 18 -9.21 -10.89 9.32
CA PHE A 18 -9.67 -11.43 10.60
C PHE A 18 -8.85 -10.88 11.78
N LYS A 19 -7.53 -10.78 11.65
CA LYS A 19 -6.66 -10.31 12.72
C LYS A 19 -6.86 -8.83 13.08
N ILE A 20 -7.31 -8.01 12.12
CA ILE A 20 -7.59 -6.57 12.33
C ILE A 20 -9.05 -6.33 12.74
N ASN A 21 -9.85 -7.38 13.01
CA ASN A 21 -11.27 -7.26 13.35
C ASN A 21 -12.07 -6.42 12.33
N PHE A 22 -11.78 -6.58 11.04
CA PHE A 22 -12.47 -5.90 9.94
C PHE A 22 -12.56 -4.36 10.08
N VAL A 23 -11.58 -3.74 10.74
CA VAL A 23 -11.56 -2.27 10.94
C VAL A 23 -11.62 -1.50 9.61
N HIS A 24 -11.10 -2.07 8.53
CA HIS A 24 -11.14 -1.48 7.19
C HIS A 24 -12.55 -1.44 6.57
N PHE A 25 -13.53 -2.18 7.13
CA PHE A 25 -14.94 -2.11 6.70
C PHE A 25 -15.72 -0.92 7.30
N ASN A 26 -15.10 -0.11 8.15
CA ASN A 26 -15.71 1.10 8.70
C ASN A 26 -15.14 2.40 8.07
N PRO A 27 -15.29 2.60 6.73
CA PRO A 27 -14.70 3.76 6.05
C PRO A 27 -15.29 5.09 6.53
N VAL A 28 -16.56 5.12 6.89
CA VAL A 28 -17.24 6.32 7.36
C VAL A 28 -16.66 6.85 8.68
N LYS A 29 -16.37 5.96 9.62
CA LYS A 29 -15.76 6.32 10.91
C LYS A 29 -14.33 6.83 10.72
N THR A 30 -13.59 6.19 9.84
CA THR A 30 -12.22 6.59 9.48
C THR A 30 -12.19 7.93 8.78
N MET A 31 -13.06 8.16 7.78
CA MET A 31 -13.18 9.45 7.10
C MET A 31 -13.57 10.59 8.06
N LYS A 32 -14.53 10.36 8.95
CA LYS A 32 -14.89 11.36 9.96
C LYS A 32 -13.71 11.70 10.87
N SER A 33 -12.89 10.72 11.25
CA SER A 33 -11.71 10.96 12.09
C SER A 33 -10.62 11.75 11.35
N ILE A 34 -10.45 11.51 10.06
CA ILE A 34 -9.49 12.22 9.21
C ILE A 34 -9.91 13.69 9.03
N LEU A 35 -11.19 13.94 8.78
CA LEU A 35 -11.71 15.28 8.58
C LEU A 35 -11.78 16.10 9.87
N LYS A 36 -11.94 15.46 11.03
CA LYS A 36 -12.11 16.15 12.32
C LYS A 36 -10.79 16.47 13.03
N LYS A 37 -9.68 15.82 12.68
CA LYS A 37 -8.41 15.98 13.36
C LYS A 37 -7.50 16.96 12.63
N GLU A 38 -7.60 18.24 12.96
CA GLU A 38 -6.55 19.22 12.65
C GLU A 38 -5.34 18.95 13.54
N ASN A 39 -4.31 18.38 12.98
CA ASN A 39 -3.02 18.33 13.67
C ASN A 39 -2.38 19.70 13.55
N LYS A 40 -2.10 20.33 14.70
CA LYS A 40 -1.40 21.63 14.78
C LYS A 40 0.06 21.55 14.32
N GLU A 41 0.63 20.33 14.26
CA GLU A 41 2.00 20.07 13.83
C GLU A 41 2.00 19.06 12.68
N GLY A 42 2.57 19.43 11.53
CA GLY A 42 2.74 18.58 10.36
C GLY A 42 1.72 18.79 9.25
N VAL A 43 1.67 17.83 8.33
CA VAL A 43 0.76 17.86 7.18
C VAL A 43 -0.67 17.58 7.62
N SER A 44 -1.61 18.44 7.22
CA SER A 44 -3.04 18.22 7.48
C SER A 44 -3.49 16.85 6.99
N SER A 45 -4.37 16.20 7.76
CA SER A 45 -4.89 14.86 7.42
C SER A 45 -5.53 14.81 6.03
N PHE A 46 -6.17 15.90 5.60
CA PHE A 46 -6.72 16.02 4.26
C PHE A 46 -5.65 16.08 3.17
N LYS A 47 -4.57 16.86 3.39
CA LYS A 47 -3.44 16.90 2.45
C LYS A 47 -2.76 15.53 2.34
N ALA A 48 -2.60 14.82 3.45
CA ALA A 48 -2.05 13.47 3.46
C ALA A 48 -2.94 12.48 2.69
N LEU A 49 -4.26 12.59 2.81
CA LEU A 49 -5.21 11.81 2.02
C LEU A 49 -5.06 12.08 0.52
N CYS A 50 -5.06 13.37 0.11
CA CYS A 50 -4.91 13.75 -1.28
C CYS A 50 -3.58 13.25 -1.88
N LEU A 51 -2.48 13.37 -1.13
CA LEU A 51 -1.17 12.87 -1.55
C LEU A 51 -1.16 11.35 -1.71
N SER A 52 -1.78 10.64 -0.77
CA SER A 52 -1.91 9.18 -0.83
C SER A 52 -2.75 8.72 -2.03
N LEU A 53 -3.83 9.43 -2.35
CA LEU A 53 -4.64 9.14 -3.54
C LEU A 53 -3.88 9.43 -4.82
N ALA A 54 -3.20 10.58 -4.92
CA ALA A 54 -2.41 10.96 -6.09
C ALA A 54 -1.32 9.93 -6.41
N ASN A 55 -0.64 9.40 -5.38
CA ASN A 55 0.40 8.37 -5.56
C ASN A 55 -0.16 7.01 -6.02
N ARG A 56 -1.45 6.74 -5.83
CA ARG A 56 -2.08 5.47 -6.23
C ARG A 56 -2.68 5.49 -7.63
N VAL A 57 -2.96 6.69 -8.15
CA VAL A 57 -3.52 6.88 -9.50
C VAL A 57 -2.34 7.10 -10.46
N GLY A 58 -1.89 6.02 -11.07
CA GLY A 58 -0.80 6.04 -12.07
C GLY A 58 -1.27 5.53 -13.43
N VAL A 59 -0.51 5.83 -14.47
CA VAL A 59 -0.78 5.33 -15.84
C VAL A 59 -0.86 3.81 -15.88
N GLY A 60 0.03 3.12 -15.12
CA GLY A 60 0.03 1.66 -15.04
C GLY A 60 -1.24 1.06 -14.44
N SER A 61 -1.86 1.71 -13.45
CA SER A 61 -3.13 1.25 -12.89
C SER A 61 -4.30 1.46 -13.85
N LEU A 62 -4.32 2.58 -14.58
CA LEU A 62 -5.34 2.85 -15.60
C LEU A 62 -5.24 1.86 -16.76
N SER A 63 -4.04 1.64 -17.30
CA SER A 63 -3.82 0.68 -18.37
C SER A 63 -4.15 -0.76 -17.96
N GLY A 64 -3.80 -1.15 -16.73
CA GLY A 64 -4.12 -2.46 -16.16
C GLY A 64 -5.63 -2.70 -16.05
N VAL A 65 -6.39 -1.71 -15.56
CA VAL A 65 -7.86 -1.80 -15.50
C VAL A 65 -8.47 -1.89 -16.90
N SER A 66 -8.01 -1.03 -17.82
CA SER A 66 -8.49 -1.03 -19.22
C SER A 66 -8.23 -2.37 -19.91
N LEU A 67 -7.04 -2.93 -19.75
CA LEU A 67 -6.68 -4.23 -20.31
C LEU A 67 -7.51 -5.36 -19.71
N SER A 68 -7.73 -5.33 -18.41
CA SER A 68 -8.56 -6.33 -17.72
C SER A 68 -10.01 -6.28 -18.18
N LEU A 69 -10.56 -5.08 -18.43
CA LEU A 69 -11.89 -4.90 -19.00
C LEU A 69 -11.97 -5.43 -20.44
N TYR A 70 -10.96 -5.13 -21.23
CA TYR A 70 -10.90 -5.58 -22.63
C TYR A 70 -10.83 -7.12 -22.76
N LEU A 71 -10.00 -7.76 -21.95
CA LEU A 71 -9.80 -9.21 -22.00
C LEU A 71 -10.84 -10.01 -21.20
N GLY A 72 -11.25 -9.51 -20.04
CA GLY A 72 -12.11 -10.22 -19.09
C GLY A 72 -13.56 -9.75 -19.07
N GLY A 73 -13.89 -8.70 -19.82
CA GLY A 73 -15.25 -8.14 -19.82
C GLY A 73 -15.68 -7.54 -18.47
N ILE A 74 -16.97 -7.27 -18.33
CA ILE A 74 -17.55 -6.65 -17.11
C ILE A 74 -17.32 -7.49 -15.85
N GLY A 75 -17.25 -8.80 -15.97
CA GLY A 75 -16.98 -9.71 -14.83
C GLY A 75 -15.65 -9.48 -14.17
N SER A 76 -14.65 -8.92 -14.87
CA SER A 76 -13.34 -8.60 -14.29
C SER A 76 -13.42 -7.51 -13.21
N VAL A 77 -14.32 -6.54 -13.36
CA VAL A 77 -14.52 -5.46 -12.37
C VAL A 77 -14.98 -6.01 -11.02
N PHE A 78 -15.89 -6.97 -11.05
CA PHE A 78 -16.38 -7.63 -9.84
C PHE A 78 -15.24 -8.31 -9.08
N TRP A 79 -14.38 -9.06 -9.77
CA TRP A 79 -13.24 -9.71 -9.17
C TRP A 79 -12.16 -8.71 -8.68
N MET A 80 -11.97 -7.61 -9.40
CA MET A 80 -11.08 -6.52 -8.94
C MET A 80 -11.57 -5.91 -7.63
N TRP A 81 -12.87 -5.68 -7.47
CA TRP A 81 -13.43 -5.16 -6.22
C TRP A 81 -13.22 -6.11 -5.05
N ILE A 82 -13.54 -7.40 -5.24
CA ILE A 82 -13.35 -8.42 -4.21
C ILE A 82 -11.88 -8.48 -3.78
N SER A 83 -10.96 -8.59 -4.73
CA SER A 83 -9.53 -8.67 -4.44
C SER A 83 -9.01 -7.41 -3.75
N THR A 84 -9.46 -6.21 -4.15
CA THR A 84 -9.08 -4.94 -3.52
C THR A 84 -9.57 -4.87 -2.06
N ILE A 85 -10.79 -5.28 -1.79
CA ILE A 85 -11.34 -5.32 -0.42
C ILE A 85 -10.51 -6.27 0.45
N ILE A 86 -10.22 -7.47 -0.03
CA ILE A 86 -9.44 -8.46 0.72
C ILE A 86 -8.01 -7.96 0.95
N CYS A 87 -7.36 -7.40 -0.08
CA CYS A 87 -5.98 -6.91 0.01
C CYS A 87 -5.85 -5.58 0.77
N SER A 88 -6.94 -4.85 1.01
CA SER A 88 -6.89 -3.60 1.77
C SER A 88 -6.39 -3.80 3.21
N SER A 89 -6.62 -4.97 3.79
CA SER A 89 -6.14 -5.33 5.12
C SER A 89 -4.62 -5.42 5.21
N THR A 90 -3.96 -5.97 4.18
CA THR A 90 -2.49 -6.04 4.11
C THR A 90 -1.87 -4.67 3.99
N THR A 91 -2.43 -3.81 3.15
CA THR A 91 -1.98 -2.41 2.98
C THR A 91 -2.14 -1.61 4.28
N MET A 92 -3.24 -1.82 5.01
CA MET A 92 -3.45 -1.18 6.31
C MET A 92 -2.40 -1.60 7.33
N LEU A 93 -2.09 -2.90 7.42
CA LEU A 93 -1.04 -3.41 8.30
C LEU A 93 0.33 -2.83 7.95
N GLU A 94 0.69 -2.84 6.68
CA GLU A 94 1.94 -2.27 6.19
C GLU A 94 2.09 -0.80 6.61
N THR A 95 1.03 -0.02 6.44
CA THR A 95 1.01 1.39 6.85
C THR A 95 1.19 1.54 8.36
N ILE A 96 0.50 0.74 9.18
CA ILE A 96 0.62 0.77 10.65
C ILE A 96 2.06 0.41 11.07
N VAL A 97 2.65 -0.63 10.48
CA VAL A 97 4.01 -1.05 10.80
C VAL A 97 5.02 0.01 10.37
N SER A 98 4.86 0.59 9.18
CA SER A 98 5.70 1.70 8.70
C SER A 98 5.66 2.92 9.63
N LEU A 99 4.48 3.29 10.12
CA LEU A 99 4.32 4.38 11.07
C LEU A 99 4.95 4.07 12.44
N LYS A 100 4.85 2.83 12.89
CA LYS A 100 5.41 2.39 14.17
C LYS A 100 6.94 2.45 14.19
N TYR A 101 7.58 2.07 13.09
CA TYR A 101 9.05 2.00 12.98
C TYR A 101 9.65 3.20 12.23
N ARG A 102 8.90 4.29 12.04
CA ARG A 102 9.43 5.50 11.45
C ARG A 102 10.50 6.13 12.35
N LYS A 103 11.55 6.67 11.72
CA LYS A 103 12.62 7.39 12.39
C LYS A 103 12.42 8.90 12.19
N LYS A 104 12.54 9.67 13.27
CA LYS A 104 12.56 11.13 13.20
C LYS A 104 13.97 11.58 12.81
N ILE A 105 14.11 12.35 11.73
CA ILE A 105 15.39 12.92 11.29
C ILE A 105 15.54 14.34 11.82
N ASN A 106 14.53 15.18 11.57
CA ASN A 106 14.41 16.54 12.03
C ASN A 106 13.08 16.76 12.70
N ASP A 107 12.86 17.96 13.28
CA ASP A 107 11.61 18.26 14.00
C ASP A 107 10.35 18.14 13.12
N TYR A 108 10.50 18.25 11.80
CA TYR A 108 9.39 18.18 10.83
C TYR A 108 9.49 17.02 9.84
N GLU A 109 10.59 16.24 9.85
CA GLU A 109 10.84 15.18 8.87
C GLU A 109 10.93 13.82 9.53
N TYR A 110 10.18 12.88 8.97
CA TYR A 110 10.15 11.49 9.37
C TYR A 110 10.45 10.59 8.19
N GLU A 111 11.33 9.64 8.38
CA GLU A 111 11.58 8.56 7.43
C GLU A 111 10.96 7.27 7.92
N GLY A 112 10.29 6.55 7.02
CA GLY A 112 9.66 5.28 7.29
C GLY A 112 9.62 4.40 6.04
N GLY A 113 9.07 3.23 6.18
CA GLY A 113 8.91 2.30 5.07
C GLY A 113 9.52 0.92 5.32
N PRO A 114 9.51 0.03 4.30
CA PRO A 114 9.95 -1.35 4.45
C PRO A 114 11.38 -1.51 4.95
N PHE A 115 12.29 -0.65 4.51
CA PHE A 115 13.67 -0.65 4.99
C PHE A 115 13.77 -0.49 6.51
N TYR A 116 13.00 0.45 7.07
CA TYR A 116 13.05 0.75 8.51
C TYR A 116 12.43 -0.35 9.36
N TYR A 117 11.28 -0.90 8.99
CA TYR A 117 10.69 -1.96 9.80
C TYR A 117 11.41 -3.30 9.67
N ILE A 118 12.12 -3.57 8.56
CA ILE A 118 12.98 -4.74 8.44
C ILE A 118 14.25 -4.55 9.27
N SER A 119 14.88 -3.37 9.20
CA SER A 119 16.13 -3.11 9.93
C SER A 119 15.93 -2.98 11.44
N LEU A 120 14.91 -2.23 11.88
CA LEU A 120 14.64 -1.95 13.29
C LEU A 120 13.69 -2.98 13.92
N GLY A 121 12.67 -3.44 13.20
CA GLY A 121 11.69 -4.40 13.70
C GLY A 121 12.22 -5.82 13.75
N LEU A 122 12.80 -6.31 12.66
CA LEU A 122 13.39 -7.64 12.56
C LEU A 122 14.87 -7.70 12.98
N LYS A 123 15.50 -6.53 13.19
CA LYS A 123 16.94 -6.39 13.51
C LYS A 123 17.86 -7.08 12.47
N LYS A 124 17.42 -7.20 11.21
CA LYS A 124 18.15 -7.84 10.12
C LYS A 124 18.56 -6.82 9.06
N TYR A 125 19.60 -6.05 9.35
CA TYR A 125 20.08 -4.98 8.47
C TYR A 125 20.45 -5.46 7.05
N LYS A 126 21.10 -6.63 6.92
CA LYS A 126 21.44 -7.22 5.61
C LYS A 126 20.21 -7.48 4.74
N MET A 127 19.11 -7.95 5.35
CA MET A 127 17.84 -8.16 4.64
C MET A 127 17.18 -6.85 4.22
N ALA A 128 17.32 -5.79 5.02
CA ALA A 128 16.81 -4.48 4.67
C ALA A 128 17.53 -3.90 3.45
N ILE A 129 18.86 -4.05 3.37
CA ILE A 129 19.66 -3.63 2.20
C ILE A 129 19.25 -4.46 0.97
N LEU A 130 19.17 -5.78 1.10
CA LEU A 130 18.76 -6.65 0.00
C LEU A 130 17.40 -6.24 -0.56
N TYR A 131 16.44 -5.98 0.34
CA TYR A 131 15.11 -5.49 -0.05
C TYR A 131 15.19 -4.15 -0.80
N ALA A 132 15.97 -3.19 -0.29
CA ALA A 132 16.13 -1.87 -0.90
C ALA A 132 16.73 -1.96 -2.31
N VAL A 133 17.76 -2.78 -2.50
CA VAL A 133 18.39 -2.99 -3.80
C VAL A 133 17.43 -3.65 -4.79
N LEU A 134 16.73 -4.71 -4.37
CA LEU A 134 15.74 -5.38 -5.21
C LEU A 134 14.58 -4.43 -5.58
N PHE A 135 14.15 -3.60 -4.64
CA PHE A 135 13.10 -2.60 -4.88
C PHE A 135 13.54 -1.56 -5.90
N LEU A 136 14.77 -1.04 -5.80
CA LEU A 136 15.31 -0.07 -6.75
C LEU A 136 15.43 -0.66 -8.16
N ILE A 137 15.94 -1.89 -8.28
CA ILE A 137 16.05 -2.58 -9.58
C ILE A 137 14.66 -2.80 -10.18
N SER A 138 13.70 -3.27 -9.38
CA SER A 138 12.33 -3.50 -9.83
C SER A 138 11.64 -2.19 -10.24
N TYR A 139 11.86 -1.11 -9.49
CA TYR A 139 11.30 0.20 -9.79
C TYR A 139 11.89 0.80 -11.06
N ALA A 140 13.21 0.76 -11.21
CA ALA A 140 13.89 1.27 -12.40
C ALA A 140 13.55 0.45 -13.66
N GLY A 141 13.50 -0.89 -13.56
CA GLY A 141 13.20 -1.74 -14.71
C GLY A 141 11.72 -1.79 -15.07
N GLY A 142 10.85 -2.01 -14.09
CA GLY A 142 9.42 -2.21 -14.32
C GLY A 142 8.63 -0.91 -14.48
N PHE A 143 8.78 -0.01 -13.49
CA PHE A 143 7.96 1.20 -13.45
C PHE A 143 8.29 2.20 -14.56
N LEU A 144 9.57 2.44 -14.81
CA LEU A 144 10.01 3.35 -15.87
C LEU A 144 9.63 2.83 -17.27
N THR A 145 9.72 1.51 -17.50
CA THR A 145 9.35 0.91 -18.79
C THR A 145 7.84 1.03 -19.08
N ILE A 146 7.01 0.88 -18.04
CA ILE A 146 5.55 1.00 -18.20
C ILE A 146 5.13 2.47 -18.41
N GLN A 147 5.84 3.43 -17.80
CA GLN A 147 5.52 4.85 -17.98
C GLN A 147 6.07 5.46 -19.27
N SER A 148 7.12 4.86 -19.85
CA SER A 148 7.73 5.37 -21.09
C SER A 148 7.02 4.89 -22.36
N ASN A 149 6.12 3.93 -22.28
CA ASN A 149 5.28 3.44 -23.37
C ASN A 149 3.90 4.10 -23.33
#